data_76ff6c2cf89058570d33a1f520ab70ef
#
_entry.id   76ff6c2cf89058570d33a1f520ab70ef
#
_cell.length_a   1.000
_cell.length_b   1.000
_cell.length_c   1.000
_cell.angle_alpha   90.00
_cell.angle_beta   90.00
_cell.angle_gamma   90.00
#
_symmetry.space_group_name_H-M   'P 1'
#
loop_
_entity.id
_entity.type
_entity.pdbx_description
1 polymer ?
#
loop_
_entity_poly.entity_id
_entity_poly.type
_entity_poly.pdbx_seq_one_letter_code
_entity_poly.pdbx_strand_id
1 'polypeptide(L)'
;MDFYRLHEHAMHEEFTSNETREREDGGGKRYADVVRSRLRIEVTRSNCVEVELDVVGIDVSIANALRRIMISEVPTVAIEKVYVEENSSVMQDEVLAHRLGLIPIFADPNDFEDLHDPDDATDANTIVFGLEVRAPNVDPEEARLAAEQGRPNPARHTTPVNSRDICWLPQGEQETFLEDRPVKPVQPDILIAKLRPGQSIALEAHACKGIARTHAKWSPVATAAYRMMPKIDLSDDVVDARADALVKRCPMKVFDIEDVPGGCRRAIAARPRDCTMCRECIRTIDDEEFGADMKDHVQLRRVADHFLFKVETAGQLAPLRIVHDAIGVLKNKCEHWRKQLELTGGALSEASANRADAYAD
;
A
#
# COMPACT_ATOMS: atom_id res chain seq x y z
N MET A 1 7.16 -25.24 -12.55
CA MET A 1 7.32 -23.91 -11.90
C MET A 1 8.35 -23.15 -12.70
N ASP A 2 7.97 -21.97 -13.14
CA ASP A 2 8.92 -21.10 -13.86
C ASP A 2 9.73 -20.30 -12.85
N PHE A 3 11.00 -20.09 -13.15
CA PHE A 3 11.91 -19.36 -12.29
C PHE A 3 12.60 -18.24 -13.07
N TYR A 4 12.94 -17.16 -12.35
CA TYR A 4 13.82 -16.12 -12.85
C TYR A 4 15.18 -16.26 -12.19
N ARG A 5 16.22 -16.54 -12.99
CA ARG A 5 17.60 -16.63 -12.51
C ARG A 5 18.25 -15.26 -12.50
N LEU A 6 18.89 -14.92 -11.37
CA LEU A 6 19.67 -13.71 -11.24
C LEU A 6 21.15 -14.00 -11.53
N HIS A 7 21.73 -13.17 -12.40
CA HIS A 7 23.18 -13.05 -12.59
C HIS A 7 23.68 -11.75 -11.94
N GLU A 8 25.00 -11.54 -11.90
CA GLU A 8 25.61 -10.38 -11.25
C GLU A 8 25.02 -9.05 -11.75
N HIS A 9 24.81 -8.92 -13.06
CA HIS A 9 24.33 -7.69 -13.71
C HIS A 9 22.99 -7.84 -14.46
N ALA A 10 22.43 -9.03 -14.54
CA ALA A 10 21.23 -9.32 -15.32
C ALA A 10 20.28 -10.30 -14.61
N MET A 11 19.07 -10.36 -15.08
CA MET A 11 18.06 -11.35 -14.71
C MET A 11 17.56 -12.03 -15.98
N HIS A 12 17.62 -13.35 -15.99
CA HIS A 12 17.12 -14.16 -17.10
C HIS A 12 15.95 -15.03 -16.61
N GLU A 13 14.96 -15.20 -17.48
CA GLU A 13 13.87 -16.14 -17.28
C GLU A 13 14.37 -17.55 -17.60
N GLU A 14 14.22 -18.48 -16.67
CA GLU A 14 14.52 -19.90 -16.87
C GLU A 14 13.22 -20.70 -16.81
N PHE A 15 12.91 -21.37 -17.89
CA PHE A 15 11.83 -22.36 -17.93
C PHE A 15 12.38 -23.71 -17.49
N THR A 16 11.75 -24.36 -16.53
CA THR A 16 12.18 -25.64 -15.95
C THR A 16 11.88 -26.85 -16.83
N SER A 17 11.20 -26.67 -17.93
CA SER A 17 11.00 -27.68 -18.96
C SER A 17 11.00 -27.00 -20.33
N ASN A 18 11.41 -27.73 -21.35
CA ASN A 18 11.10 -27.44 -22.76
C ASN A 18 9.58 -27.55 -23.06
N GLU A 19 8.74 -27.61 -22.05
CA GLU A 19 7.35 -27.21 -22.15
C GLU A 19 7.39 -25.73 -22.47
N THR A 20 7.64 -25.44 -23.77
CA THR A 20 6.97 -24.34 -24.40
C THR A 20 5.66 -24.19 -23.64
N ARG A 21 5.27 -22.96 -23.30
CA ARG A 21 3.86 -22.61 -23.15
C ARG A 21 3.18 -22.99 -24.51
N GLU A 22 3.20 -24.25 -24.85
CA GLU A 22 2.13 -24.83 -25.61
C GLU A 22 0.94 -24.50 -24.74
N ARG A 23 0.29 -23.40 -25.06
CA ARG A 23 -1.14 -23.36 -24.90
C ARG A 23 -1.53 -24.73 -25.37
N GLU A 24 -1.77 -25.64 -24.41
CA GLU A 24 -2.46 -26.88 -24.67
C GLU A 24 -3.85 -26.49 -25.16
N ASP A 25 -3.93 -26.07 -26.41
CA ASP A 25 -5.13 -25.93 -27.18
C ASP A 25 -5.73 -27.30 -27.50
N GLY A 26 -5.33 -28.31 -26.75
CA GLY A 26 -5.69 -29.70 -26.93
C GLY A 26 -6.08 -30.42 -25.65
N GLY A 27 -7.16 -29.95 -24.97
CA GLY A 27 -7.67 -30.68 -23.81
C GLY A 27 -8.14 -29.84 -22.63
N GLY A 28 -8.40 -28.59 -22.86
CA GLY A 28 -9.49 -27.81 -22.33
C GLY A 28 -9.62 -27.55 -20.83
N LYS A 29 -8.57 -27.48 -20.02
CA LYS A 29 -8.72 -26.81 -18.72
C LYS A 29 -8.67 -25.29 -18.96
N ARG A 30 -9.78 -24.61 -18.68
CA ARG A 30 -9.80 -23.14 -18.75
C ARG A 30 -8.75 -22.58 -17.79
N TYR A 31 -8.07 -21.50 -18.16
CA TYR A 31 -7.09 -20.81 -17.30
C TYR A 31 -7.61 -20.59 -15.87
N ALA A 32 -8.88 -20.24 -15.74
CA ALA A 32 -9.53 -20.09 -14.44
C ALA A 32 -9.51 -21.36 -13.58
N ASP A 33 -9.63 -22.55 -14.18
CA ASP A 33 -9.60 -23.82 -13.45
C ASP A 33 -8.18 -24.15 -12.99
N VAL A 34 -7.18 -23.81 -13.80
CA VAL A 34 -5.77 -23.96 -13.45
C VAL A 34 -5.41 -23.03 -12.28
N VAL A 35 -5.79 -21.76 -12.34
CA VAL A 35 -5.59 -20.79 -11.25
C VAL A 35 -6.31 -21.28 -9.99
N ARG A 36 -7.58 -21.68 -10.11
CA ARG A 36 -8.37 -22.17 -8.97
C ARG A 36 -7.75 -23.36 -8.27
N SER A 37 -7.08 -24.25 -9.01
CA SER A 37 -6.42 -25.43 -8.45
C SER A 37 -5.06 -25.12 -7.79
N ARG A 38 -4.41 -24.02 -8.19
CA ARG A 38 -3.07 -23.63 -7.71
C ARG A 38 -3.10 -22.49 -6.70
N LEU A 39 -4.18 -21.67 -6.71
CA LEU A 39 -4.28 -20.50 -5.85
C LEU A 39 -4.27 -20.90 -4.39
N ARG A 40 -3.32 -20.33 -3.67
CA ARG A 40 -3.23 -20.41 -2.22
C ARG A 40 -2.88 -19.03 -1.69
N ILE A 41 -3.62 -18.60 -0.68
CA ILE A 41 -3.37 -17.36 0.05
C ILE A 41 -3.13 -17.74 1.51
N GLU A 42 -2.01 -17.31 2.05
CA GLU A 42 -1.62 -17.56 3.43
C GLU A 42 -1.24 -16.23 4.10
N VAL A 43 -1.92 -15.91 5.20
CA VAL A 43 -1.57 -14.74 6.01
C VAL A 43 -0.46 -15.14 6.96
N THR A 44 0.75 -14.62 6.73
CA THR A 44 1.93 -14.95 7.53
C THR A 44 2.07 -14.07 8.75
N ARG A 45 1.63 -12.82 8.65
CA ARG A 45 1.61 -11.86 9.74
C ARG A 45 0.43 -10.90 9.58
N SER A 46 -0.26 -10.61 10.67
CA SER A 46 -1.35 -9.62 10.68
C SER A 46 -1.39 -8.91 12.02
N ASN A 47 -1.44 -7.58 11.95
CA ASN A 47 -1.70 -6.71 13.11
C ASN A 47 -2.58 -5.53 12.67
N CYS A 48 -2.81 -4.54 13.56
CA CYS A 48 -3.66 -3.39 13.25
C CYS A 48 -3.04 -2.41 12.24
N VAL A 49 -1.73 -2.49 11.98
CA VAL A 49 -0.99 -1.54 11.12
C VAL A 49 -0.60 -2.19 9.80
N GLU A 50 -0.21 -3.48 9.82
CA GLU A 50 0.32 -4.16 8.64
C GLU A 50 -0.20 -5.59 8.49
N VAL A 51 -0.22 -6.07 7.26
CA VAL A 51 -0.45 -7.48 6.93
C VAL A 51 0.62 -7.95 5.96
N GLU A 52 1.16 -9.13 6.22
CA GLU A 52 2.01 -9.87 5.28
C GLU A 52 1.27 -11.11 4.85
N LEU A 53 1.22 -11.35 3.54
CA LEU A 53 0.54 -12.51 2.97
C LEU A 53 1.30 -13.09 1.78
N ASP A 54 1.26 -14.39 1.68
CA ASP A 54 1.78 -15.14 0.55
C ASP A 54 0.64 -15.44 -0.41
N VAL A 55 0.83 -15.08 -1.67
CA VAL A 55 -0.11 -15.39 -2.75
C VAL A 55 0.60 -16.25 -3.77
N VAL A 56 0.13 -17.49 -3.93
CA VAL A 56 0.75 -18.49 -4.80
C VAL A 56 -0.23 -18.90 -5.90
N GLY A 57 0.28 -19.11 -7.10
CA GLY A 57 -0.48 -19.66 -8.23
C GLY A 57 -1.21 -18.62 -9.06
N ILE A 58 -0.84 -17.35 -8.97
CA ILE A 58 -1.36 -16.28 -9.84
C ILE A 58 -0.27 -15.76 -10.77
N ASP A 59 -0.69 -15.11 -11.84
CA ASP A 59 0.20 -14.37 -12.74
C ASP A 59 0.63 -13.04 -12.12
N VAL A 60 1.83 -12.58 -12.48
CA VAL A 60 2.39 -11.29 -12.03
C VAL A 60 1.50 -10.09 -12.38
N SER A 61 0.76 -10.16 -13.48
CA SER A 61 -0.17 -9.10 -13.89
C SER A 61 -1.29 -8.92 -12.87
N ILE A 62 -1.84 -10.02 -12.32
CA ILE A 62 -2.87 -10.00 -11.27
C ILE A 62 -2.28 -9.46 -9.97
N ALA A 63 -1.10 -9.94 -9.58
CA ALA A 63 -0.39 -9.45 -8.39
C ALA A 63 -0.15 -7.93 -8.47
N ASN A 64 0.33 -7.44 -9.61
CA ASN A 64 0.54 -6.00 -9.83
C ASN A 64 -0.77 -5.21 -9.90
N ALA A 65 -1.83 -5.77 -10.48
CA ALA A 65 -3.15 -5.14 -10.51
C ALA A 65 -3.68 -4.93 -9.08
N LEU A 66 -3.62 -5.96 -8.22
CA LEU A 66 -4.02 -5.84 -6.80
C LEU A 66 -3.21 -4.78 -6.07
N ARG A 67 -1.87 -4.79 -6.22
CA ARG A 67 -1.02 -3.75 -5.63
C ARG A 67 -1.43 -2.35 -6.05
N ARG A 68 -1.66 -2.12 -7.33
CA ARG A 68 -2.07 -0.82 -7.87
C ARG A 68 -3.47 -0.40 -7.39
N ILE A 69 -4.40 -1.35 -7.30
CA ILE A 69 -5.75 -1.09 -6.81
C ILE A 69 -5.71 -0.70 -5.34
N MET A 70 -4.94 -1.41 -4.50
CA MET A 70 -4.79 -1.07 -3.08
C MET A 70 -4.27 0.36 -2.87
N ILE A 71 -3.36 0.83 -3.73
CA ILE A 71 -2.80 2.19 -3.64
C ILE A 71 -3.77 3.26 -4.13
N SER A 72 -4.50 2.99 -5.23
CA SER A 72 -5.13 4.07 -6.00
C SER A 72 -6.65 3.98 -6.16
N GLU A 73 -7.28 2.86 -5.86
CA GLU A 73 -8.68 2.65 -6.23
C GLU A 73 -9.58 2.15 -5.09
N VAL A 74 -9.01 1.71 -3.97
CA VAL A 74 -9.79 1.42 -2.76
C VAL A 74 -10.26 2.76 -2.18
N PRO A 75 -11.58 2.97 -2.02
CA PRO A 75 -12.10 4.24 -1.55
C PRO A 75 -11.79 4.48 -0.07
N THR A 76 -11.64 5.74 0.29
CA THR A 76 -11.54 6.23 1.68
C THR A 76 -12.25 7.56 1.82
N VAL A 77 -12.29 8.09 3.04
CA VAL A 77 -12.84 9.43 3.33
C VAL A 77 -11.70 10.38 3.65
N ALA A 78 -11.72 11.58 3.06
CA ALA A 78 -10.74 12.63 3.32
C ALA A 78 -11.37 14.02 3.18
N ILE A 79 -10.80 15.01 3.87
CA ILE A 79 -11.23 16.42 3.78
C ILE A 79 -10.98 16.93 2.35
N GLU A 80 -12.02 17.49 1.72
CA GLU A 80 -11.98 17.99 0.35
C GLU A 80 -12.16 19.51 0.28
N LYS A 81 -13.15 20.06 1.01
CA LYS A 81 -13.40 21.49 1.05
C LYS A 81 -13.11 22.03 2.45
N VAL A 82 -12.57 23.24 2.53
CA VAL A 82 -12.29 23.94 3.78
C VAL A 82 -12.83 25.36 3.66
N TYR A 83 -13.69 25.73 4.56
CA TYR A 83 -14.25 27.07 4.70
C TYR A 83 -13.54 27.78 5.86
N VAL A 84 -12.69 28.74 5.55
CA VAL A 84 -11.90 29.46 6.54
C VAL A 84 -12.66 30.71 6.99
N GLU A 85 -13.03 30.77 8.26
CA GLU A 85 -13.68 31.93 8.88
C GLU A 85 -12.64 32.92 9.42
N GLU A 86 -11.63 32.40 10.14
CA GLU A 86 -10.54 33.19 10.70
C GLU A 86 -9.22 32.42 10.61
N ASN A 87 -8.19 33.04 10.07
CA ASN A 87 -6.83 32.53 10.10
C ASN A 87 -5.85 33.70 10.30
N SER A 88 -5.46 33.92 11.55
CA SER A 88 -4.44 34.90 11.92
C SER A 88 -3.06 34.28 12.13
N SER A 89 -2.89 32.99 11.75
CA SER A 89 -1.61 32.30 11.80
C SER A 89 -0.62 32.80 10.75
N VAL A 90 0.62 32.36 10.83
CA VAL A 90 1.64 32.63 9.79
C VAL A 90 1.41 31.81 8.51
N MET A 91 0.59 30.75 8.59
CA MET A 91 0.33 29.85 7.48
C MET A 91 -0.77 30.40 6.57
N GLN A 92 -0.55 30.36 5.26
CA GLN A 92 -1.54 30.76 4.26
C GLN A 92 -2.69 29.74 4.24
N ASP A 93 -3.88 30.21 3.88
CA ASP A 93 -5.12 29.40 3.89
C ASP A 93 -5.01 28.16 3.00
N GLU A 94 -4.42 28.30 1.81
CA GLU A 94 -4.24 27.16 0.88
C GLU A 94 -3.32 26.09 1.45
N VAL A 95 -2.26 26.50 2.17
CA VAL A 95 -1.33 25.56 2.81
C VAL A 95 -1.99 24.86 3.99
N LEU A 96 -2.79 25.62 4.78
CA LEU A 96 -3.56 25.07 5.88
C LEU A 96 -4.58 24.03 5.38
N ALA A 97 -5.36 24.39 4.35
CA ALA A 97 -6.34 23.51 3.73
C ALA A 97 -5.70 22.24 3.16
N HIS A 98 -4.55 22.38 2.48
CA HIS A 98 -3.80 21.22 1.97
C HIS A 98 -3.33 20.28 3.09
N ARG A 99 -2.83 20.84 4.20
CA ARG A 99 -2.42 20.04 5.36
C ARG A 99 -3.58 19.29 6.01
N LEU A 100 -4.73 19.96 6.15
CA LEU A 100 -5.97 19.35 6.65
C LEU A 100 -6.44 18.20 5.76
N GLY A 101 -6.40 18.38 4.44
CA GLY A 101 -6.75 17.36 3.48
C GLY A 101 -5.90 16.08 3.56
N LEU A 102 -4.65 16.19 4.03
CA LEU A 102 -3.73 15.05 4.18
C LEU A 102 -3.89 14.30 5.52
N ILE A 103 -4.74 14.77 6.43
CA ILE A 103 -5.01 14.08 7.70
C ILE A 103 -5.91 12.88 7.43
N PRO A 104 -5.47 11.65 7.73
CA PRO A 104 -6.30 10.47 7.56
C PRO A 104 -7.47 10.47 8.54
N ILE A 105 -8.67 10.27 8.02
CA ILE A 105 -9.93 10.22 8.79
C ILE A 105 -10.37 8.77 8.96
N PHE A 106 -10.68 8.38 10.18
CA PHE A 106 -11.27 7.09 10.49
C PHE A 106 -12.79 7.16 10.23
N ALA A 107 -13.19 6.65 9.07
CA ALA A 107 -14.59 6.51 8.65
C ALA A 107 -14.70 5.35 7.65
N ASP A 108 -15.78 4.56 7.71
CA ASP A 108 -16.01 3.50 6.72
C ASP A 108 -16.59 4.12 5.43
N PRO A 109 -15.91 4.03 4.29
CA PRO A 109 -16.39 4.61 3.04
C PRO A 109 -17.68 3.95 2.51
N ASN A 110 -18.06 2.77 3.02
CA ASN A 110 -19.31 2.11 2.64
C ASN A 110 -20.54 2.70 3.33
N ASP A 111 -20.33 3.46 4.39
CA ASP A 111 -21.40 4.16 5.10
C ASP A 111 -21.82 5.45 4.39
N PHE A 112 -21.06 5.85 3.34
CA PHE A 112 -21.29 7.11 2.63
C PHE A 112 -21.46 6.88 1.12
N GLU A 113 -22.33 7.69 0.52
CA GLU A 113 -22.51 7.76 -0.93
C GLU A 113 -21.38 8.53 -1.61
N ASP A 114 -21.22 8.34 -2.92
CA ASP A 114 -20.26 9.10 -3.70
C ASP A 114 -20.79 10.51 -3.97
N LEU A 115 -19.98 11.53 -3.73
CA LEU A 115 -20.30 12.92 -4.05
C LEU A 115 -20.02 13.15 -5.54
N HIS A 116 -21.07 13.27 -6.36
CA HIS A 116 -20.96 13.47 -7.81
C HIS A 116 -20.87 14.95 -8.17
N ASP A 117 -21.69 15.79 -7.55
CA ASP A 117 -21.65 17.24 -7.71
C ASP A 117 -21.20 17.88 -6.38
N PRO A 118 -20.16 18.73 -6.38
CA PRO A 118 -19.70 19.43 -5.20
C PRO A 118 -20.76 20.26 -4.49
N ASP A 119 -21.80 20.66 -5.18
CA ASP A 119 -22.88 21.49 -4.63
C ASP A 119 -24.04 20.67 -4.02
N ASP A 120 -24.06 19.35 -4.27
CA ASP A 120 -25.07 18.41 -3.73
C ASP A 120 -24.62 17.74 -2.41
N ALA A 121 -23.99 18.50 -1.51
CA ALA A 121 -23.60 18.00 -0.20
C ALA A 121 -24.81 17.65 0.67
N THR A 122 -24.87 16.40 1.13
CA THR A 122 -25.91 15.87 2.02
C THR A 122 -25.27 15.15 3.21
N ASP A 123 -26.05 14.83 4.22
CA ASP A 123 -25.62 14.01 5.36
C ASP A 123 -25.22 12.57 4.96
N ALA A 124 -25.69 12.07 3.82
CA ALA A 124 -25.34 10.76 3.29
C ALA A 124 -23.97 10.72 2.57
N ASN A 125 -23.44 11.86 2.09
CA ASN A 125 -22.22 11.89 1.27
C ASN A 125 -21.11 12.80 1.82
N THR A 126 -21.40 13.62 2.83
CA THR A 126 -20.45 14.62 3.37
C THR A 126 -20.42 14.57 4.89
N ILE A 127 -19.22 14.61 5.43
CA ILE A 127 -18.94 14.67 6.87
C ILE A 127 -18.35 16.05 7.16
N VAL A 128 -18.92 16.74 8.17
CA VAL A 128 -18.51 18.09 8.56
C VAL A 128 -17.63 18.03 9.81
N PHE A 129 -16.53 18.75 9.79
CA PHE A 129 -15.62 18.95 10.92
C PHE A 129 -15.45 20.44 11.21
N GLY A 130 -15.39 20.80 12.49
CA GLY A 130 -15.00 22.12 12.95
C GLY A 130 -13.60 22.11 13.55
N LEU A 131 -12.87 23.18 13.34
CA LEU A 131 -11.59 23.45 14.03
C LEU A 131 -11.62 24.90 14.52
N GLU A 132 -11.64 25.08 15.84
CA GLU A 132 -11.57 26.39 16.48
C GLU A 132 -10.51 26.35 17.58
N VAL A 133 -9.38 27.04 17.37
CA VAL A 133 -8.28 27.14 18.32
C VAL A 133 -7.79 28.57 18.39
N ARG A 134 -7.73 29.11 19.60
CA ARG A 134 -7.18 30.43 19.89
C ARG A 134 -6.03 30.31 20.88
N ALA A 135 -4.87 30.85 20.54
CA ALA A 135 -3.75 30.94 21.45
C ALA A 135 -4.00 32.06 22.50
N PRO A 136 -3.78 31.78 23.77
CA PRO A 136 -3.99 32.77 24.81
C PRO A 136 -3.09 34.00 24.61
N ASN A 137 -3.63 35.17 24.92
CA ASN A 137 -2.85 36.40 24.90
C ASN A 137 -1.82 36.38 26.04
N VAL A 138 -0.67 36.97 25.80
CA VAL A 138 0.37 37.17 26.83
C VAL A 138 0.25 38.61 27.32
N ASP A 139 0.19 38.77 28.64
CA ASP A 139 0.22 40.09 29.28
C ASP A 139 1.60 40.74 28.99
N PRO A 140 1.62 41.99 28.47
CA PRO A 140 2.85 42.71 28.22
C PRO A 140 3.75 42.88 29.52
N GLU A 141 3.12 42.99 30.69
CA GLU A 141 3.86 43.06 31.96
C GLU A 141 4.52 41.74 32.29
N GLU A 142 3.85 40.60 32.07
CA GLU A 142 4.45 39.29 32.29
C GLU A 142 5.63 39.04 31.35
N ALA A 143 5.53 39.46 30.11
CA ALA A 143 6.61 39.38 29.12
C ALA A 143 7.85 40.23 29.57
N ARG A 144 7.61 41.40 30.14
CA ARG A 144 8.66 42.28 30.67
C ARG A 144 9.32 41.70 31.91
N LEU A 145 8.54 41.21 32.86
CA LEU A 145 9.03 40.56 34.07
C LEU A 145 9.84 39.28 33.76
N ALA A 146 9.41 38.49 32.81
CA ALA A 146 10.16 37.33 32.35
C ALA A 146 11.53 37.71 31.77
N ALA A 147 11.60 38.79 30.99
CA ALA A 147 12.85 39.30 30.45
C ALA A 147 13.80 39.82 31.57
N GLU A 148 13.27 40.55 32.50
CA GLU A 148 14.04 41.05 33.66
C GLU A 148 14.58 39.92 34.55
N GLN A 149 13.85 38.80 34.63
CA GLN A 149 14.25 37.62 35.44
C GLN A 149 15.06 36.59 34.63
N GLY A 150 15.43 36.86 33.39
CA GLY A 150 16.15 35.93 32.53
C GLY A 150 15.36 34.65 32.20
N ARG A 151 14.02 34.65 32.38
CA ARG A 151 13.15 33.53 32.00
C ARG A 151 12.83 33.58 30.50
N PRO A 152 12.47 32.44 29.88
CA PRO A 152 12.02 32.43 28.46
C PRO A 152 10.86 33.41 28.27
N ASN A 153 10.93 34.23 27.22
CA ASN A 153 9.88 35.20 26.90
C ASN A 153 8.57 34.46 26.54
N PRO A 154 7.48 34.65 27.30
CA PRO A 154 6.21 33.98 27.06
C PRO A 154 5.59 34.38 25.74
N ALA A 155 5.90 35.57 25.16
CA ALA A 155 5.46 35.97 23.83
C ALA A 155 6.10 35.13 22.70
N ARG A 156 7.13 34.35 22.98
CA ARG A 156 7.72 33.38 22.04
C ARG A 156 7.12 31.98 22.16
N HIS A 157 6.29 31.75 23.18
CA HIS A 157 5.60 30.48 23.32
C HIS A 157 4.64 30.27 22.12
N THR A 158 4.53 29.02 21.67
CA THR A 158 3.59 28.66 20.61
C THR A 158 2.62 27.60 21.08
N THR A 159 1.34 27.81 20.79
CA THR A 159 0.28 26.83 21.02
C THR A 159 0.19 25.90 19.80
N PRO A 160 0.44 24.59 19.95
CA PRO A 160 0.29 23.65 18.86
C PRO A 160 -1.19 23.40 18.59
N VAL A 161 -1.59 23.40 17.33
CA VAL A 161 -2.89 22.94 16.83
C VAL A 161 -2.66 21.57 16.24
N ASN A 162 -3.33 20.57 16.76
CA ASN A 162 -3.14 19.17 16.38
C ASN A 162 -4.47 18.59 15.82
N SER A 163 -4.37 17.44 15.19
CA SER A 163 -5.54 16.74 14.63
C SER A 163 -6.62 16.40 15.67
N ARG A 164 -6.26 16.25 16.95
CA ARG A 164 -7.24 16.07 18.06
C ARG A 164 -8.18 17.26 18.26
N ASP A 165 -7.77 18.45 17.81
CA ASP A 165 -8.54 19.67 17.95
C ASP A 165 -9.62 19.79 16.85
N ILE A 166 -9.61 18.88 15.88
CA ILE A 166 -10.65 18.72 14.86
C ILE A 166 -11.83 17.99 15.51
N CYS A 167 -12.99 18.66 15.55
CA CYS A 167 -14.22 18.12 16.11
C CYS A 167 -15.18 17.73 15.00
N TRP A 168 -15.74 16.51 15.05
CA TRP A 168 -16.81 16.12 14.16
C TRP A 168 -18.10 16.86 14.53
N LEU A 169 -18.77 17.43 13.53
CA LEU A 169 -20.04 18.13 13.62
C LEU A 169 -21.11 17.33 12.87
N PRO A 170 -21.79 16.38 13.54
CA PRO A 170 -22.75 15.50 12.88
C PRO A 170 -23.88 16.29 12.22
N GLN A 171 -24.24 15.92 10.99
CA GLN A 171 -25.33 16.51 10.23
C GLN A 171 -26.46 15.48 10.08
N GLY A 172 -27.70 15.96 10.10
CA GLY A 172 -28.90 15.12 9.92
C GLY A 172 -28.95 13.94 10.90
N GLU A 173 -29.02 12.73 10.36
CA GLU A 173 -29.11 11.49 11.15
C GLU A 173 -27.75 10.84 11.44
N GLN A 174 -26.62 11.49 11.08
CA GLN A 174 -25.27 10.92 11.23
C GLN A 174 -24.93 10.54 12.67
N GLU A 175 -25.39 11.30 13.67
CA GLU A 175 -25.11 10.99 15.07
C GLU A 175 -25.69 9.63 15.49
N THR A 176 -26.91 9.33 15.06
CA THR A 176 -27.58 8.05 15.35
C THR A 176 -26.99 6.91 14.54
N PHE A 177 -26.70 7.15 13.27
CA PHE A 177 -26.20 6.12 12.34
C PHE A 177 -24.75 5.71 12.64
N LEU A 178 -23.92 6.64 13.16
CA LEU A 178 -22.52 6.43 13.49
C LEU A 178 -22.23 6.35 15.00
N GLU A 179 -23.26 6.15 15.84
CA GLU A 179 -23.13 6.12 17.30
C GLU A 179 -22.02 5.16 17.78
N ASP A 180 -21.96 3.95 17.21
CA ASP A 180 -20.96 2.93 17.55
C ASP A 180 -19.59 3.16 16.88
N ARG A 181 -19.51 4.05 15.89
CA ARG A 181 -18.32 4.27 15.05
C ARG A 181 -18.06 5.76 14.83
N PRO A 182 -17.73 6.53 15.88
CA PRO A 182 -17.57 7.97 15.76
C PRO A 182 -16.42 8.32 14.79
N VAL A 183 -16.71 9.24 13.90
CA VAL A 183 -15.75 9.74 12.91
C VAL A 183 -14.72 10.65 13.57
N LYS A 184 -13.44 10.42 13.33
CA LYS A 184 -12.35 11.19 13.92
C LYS A 184 -11.06 11.05 13.10
N PRO A 185 -10.08 11.95 13.28
CA PRO A 185 -8.74 11.73 12.78
C PRO A 185 -8.12 10.42 13.33
N VAL A 186 -7.42 9.68 12.49
CA VAL A 186 -6.76 8.41 12.87
C VAL A 186 -5.71 8.63 13.95
N GLN A 187 -4.88 9.66 13.78
CA GLN A 187 -3.83 10.03 14.72
C GLN A 187 -4.19 11.37 15.38
N PRO A 188 -4.19 11.45 16.73
CA PRO A 188 -4.60 12.67 17.46
C PRO A 188 -3.49 13.73 17.56
N ASP A 189 -2.26 13.40 17.21
CA ASP A 189 -1.06 14.22 17.45
C ASP A 189 -0.42 14.77 16.17
N ILE A 190 -1.11 14.70 15.02
CA ILE A 190 -0.64 15.31 13.78
C ILE A 190 -0.65 16.83 13.95
N LEU A 191 0.53 17.45 13.89
CA LEU A 191 0.66 18.90 14.02
C LEU A 191 0.13 19.58 12.74
N ILE A 192 -0.91 20.42 12.89
CA ILE A 192 -1.51 21.22 11.83
C ILE A 192 -0.79 22.55 11.72
N ALA A 193 -0.76 23.32 12.81
CA ALA A 193 -0.15 24.64 12.88
C ALA A 193 0.43 24.92 14.27
N LYS A 194 1.22 25.97 14.38
CA LYS A 194 1.68 26.53 15.68
C LYS A 194 1.27 27.99 15.73
N LEU A 195 0.44 28.34 16.71
CA LEU A 195 -0.07 29.69 16.90
C LEU A 195 0.79 30.44 17.93
N ARG A 196 1.10 31.70 17.64
CA ARG A 196 1.63 32.61 18.64
C ARG A 196 0.53 33.20 19.49
N PRO A 197 0.84 33.76 20.66
CA PRO A 197 -0.14 34.42 21.51
C PRO A 197 -0.99 35.44 20.71
N GLY A 198 -2.32 35.37 20.91
CA GLY A 198 -3.28 36.21 20.23
C GLY A 198 -3.67 35.77 18.81
N GLN A 199 -3.04 34.73 18.26
CA GLN A 199 -3.46 34.15 16.99
C GLN A 199 -4.57 33.13 17.16
N SER A 200 -5.41 32.98 16.15
CA SER A 200 -6.54 32.07 16.07
C SER A 200 -6.67 31.42 14.71
N ILE A 201 -7.27 30.23 14.69
CA ILE A 201 -7.78 29.54 13.52
C ILE A 201 -9.20 29.11 13.83
N ALA A 202 -10.16 29.49 12.98
CA ALA A 202 -11.51 29.01 12.97
C ALA A 202 -11.90 28.63 11.54
N LEU A 203 -12.34 27.39 11.35
CA LEU A 203 -12.71 26.88 10.03
C LEU A 203 -13.68 25.71 10.13
N GLU A 204 -14.39 25.47 9.03
CA GLU A 204 -15.21 24.29 8.80
C GLU A 204 -14.61 23.48 7.65
N ALA A 205 -14.52 22.16 7.79
CA ALA A 205 -13.92 21.27 6.82
C ALA A 205 -14.89 20.15 6.44
N HIS A 206 -15.14 19.98 5.16
CA HIS A 206 -16.02 18.96 4.60
C HIS A 206 -15.19 17.81 4.03
N ALA A 207 -15.46 16.61 4.54
CA ALA A 207 -14.82 15.39 4.06
C ALA A 207 -15.83 14.56 3.25
N CYS A 208 -15.35 13.99 2.16
CA CYS A 208 -16.13 13.13 1.28
C CYS A 208 -15.35 11.87 0.91
N LYS A 209 -16.09 10.87 0.41
CA LYS A 209 -15.54 9.65 -0.15
C LYS A 209 -14.84 9.93 -1.48
N GLY A 210 -13.71 9.28 -1.69
CA GLY A 210 -12.95 9.40 -2.93
C GLY A 210 -11.92 8.29 -3.07
N ILE A 211 -11.18 8.32 -4.18
CA ILE A 211 -10.13 7.35 -4.51
C ILE A 211 -8.80 8.06 -4.75
N ALA A 212 -7.70 7.39 -4.43
CA ALA A 212 -6.36 7.98 -4.55
C ALA A 212 -5.91 8.21 -6.01
N ARG A 213 -6.62 7.66 -6.98
CA ARG A 213 -6.42 7.99 -8.40
C ARG A 213 -6.66 9.48 -8.69
N THR A 214 -7.59 10.10 -7.97
CA THR A 214 -7.90 11.53 -8.09
C THR A 214 -6.87 12.37 -7.33
N HIS A 215 -6.63 12.02 -6.05
CA HIS A 215 -5.63 12.67 -5.20
C HIS A 215 -5.13 11.69 -4.13
N ALA A 216 -3.82 11.71 -3.86
CA ALA A 216 -3.15 10.77 -2.94
C ALA A 216 -3.68 10.80 -1.49
N LYS A 217 -4.41 11.84 -1.07
CA LYS A 217 -5.01 11.94 0.26
C LYS A 217 -6.01 10.84 0.58
N TRP A 218 -6.62 10.23 -0.45
CA TRP A 218 -7.52 9.09 -0.33
C TRP A 218 -6.81 7.73 -0.37
N SER A 219 -5.46 7.70 -0.37
CA SER A 219 -4.77 6.41 -0.32
C SER A 219 -4.95 5.75 1.05
N PRO A 220 -5.51 4.52 1.10
CA PRO A 220 -5.69 3.80 2.36
C PRO A 220 -4.38 3.21 2.89
N VAL A 221 -3.35 3.15 2.06
CA VAL A 221 -2.08 2.49 2.37
C VAL A 221 -0.94 3.49 2.47
N ALA A 222 -0.08 3.28 3.46
CA ALA A 222 1.25 3.90 3.53
C ALA A 222 2.21 3.13 2.60
N THR A 223 2.11 1.79 2.59
CA THR A 223 2.90 0.91 1.73
C THR A 223 2.04 -0.24 1.22
N ALA A 224 2.06 -0.49 -0.08
CA ALA A 224 1.59 -1.73 -0.66
C ALA A 224 2.62 -2.21 -1.68
N ALA A 225 3.32 -3.28 -1.34
CA ALA A 225 4.39 -3.83 -2.15
C ALA A 225 4.34 -5.36 -2.16
N TYR A 226 4.91 -5.95 -3.20
CA TYR A 226 5.20 -7.38 -3.19
C TYR A 226 6.60 -7.63 -3.71
N ARG A 227 7.15 -8.78 -3.34
CA ARG A 227 8.34 -9.38 -3.94
C ARG A 227 8.07 -10.84 -4.26
N MET A 228 8.77 -11.39 -5.23
CA MET A 228 8.68 -12.82 -5.52
C MET A 228 9.49 -13.61 -4.49
N MET A 229 9.01 -14.80 -4.14
CA MET A 229 9.70 -15.70 -3.22
C MET A 229 11.09 -16.06 -3.75
N PRO A 230 12.18 -15.78 -3.01
CA PRO A 230 13.50 -16.20 -3.37
C PRO A 230 13.67 -17.73 -3.32
N LYS A 231 14.35 -18.28 -4.30
CA LYS A 231 14.84 -19.64 -4.30
C LYS A 231 16.35 -19.63 -4.50
N ILE A 232 17.05 -20.28 -3.62
CA ILE A 232 18.52 -20.33 -3.63
C ILE A 232 18.91 -21.79 -3.70
N ASP A 233 19.59 -22.15 -4.79
CA ASP A 233 20.13 -23.47 -4.98
C ASP A 233 21.65 -23.39 -4.82
N LEU A 234 22.23 -24.24 -3.96
CA LEU A 234 23.65 -24.34 -3.71
C LEU A 234 24.17 -25.64 -4.29
N SER A 235 25.38 -25.64 -4.88
CA SER A 235 26.03 -26.87 -5.26
C SER A 235 26.61 -27.60 -4.04
N ASP A 236 26.77 -28.92 -4.13
CA ASP A 236 27.29 -29.74 -3.04
C ASP A 236 28.78 -29.43 -2.70
N ASP A 237 29.45 -28.65 -3.53
CA ASP A 237 30.88 -28.28 -3.38
C ASP A 237 31.09 -27.11 -2.40
N VAL A 238 30.00 -26.49 -1.89
CA VAL A 238 30.10 -25.38 -0.93
C VAL A 238 30.22 -25.94 0.48
N VAL A 239 31.44 -26.41 0.80
CA VAL A 239 31.75 -27.07 2.07
C VAL A 239 32.87 -26.37 2.83
N ASP A 240 32.96 -26.64 4.13
CA ASP A 240 33.98 -26.20 5.07
C ASP A 240 34.33 -24.70 4.98
N ALA A 241 35.54 -24.33 4.61
CA ALA A 241 35.97 -22.93 4.54
C ALA A 241 35.13 -22.08 3.57
N ARG A 242 34.67 -22.67 2.46
CA ARG A 242 33.76 -21.98 1.50
C ARG A 242 32.38 -21.75 2.11
N ALA A 243 31.87 -22.69 2.90
CA ALA A 243 30.60 -22.55 3.61
C ALA A 243 30.70 -21.44 4.65
N ASP A 244 31.76 -21.40 5.43
CA ASP A 244 31.99 -20.35 6.43
C ASP A 244 32.09 -18.95 5.77
N ALA A 245 32.81 -18.85 4.63
CA ALA A 245 32.96 -17.62 3.87
C ALA A 245 31.60 -17.14 3.32
N LEU A 246 30.76 -18.04 2.79
CA LEU A 246 29.42 -17.71 2.28
C LEU A 246 28.49 -17.19 3.38
N VAL A 247 28.47 -17.86 4.54
CA VAL A 247 27.66 -17.44 5.69
C VAL A 247 28.08 -16.06 6.20
N LYS A 248 29.40 -15.82 6.33
CA LYS A 248 29.96 -14.54 6.77
C LYS A 248 29.63 -13.39 5.82
N ARG A 249 29.62 -13.68 4.51
CA ARG A 249 29.40 -12.68 3.46
C ARG A 249 27.94 -12.23 3.34
N CYS A 250 26.97 -13.07 3.70
CA CYS A 250 25.56 -12.73 3.55
C CYS A 250 25.09 -11.73 4.61
N PRO A 251 24.76 -10.45 4.25
CA PRO A 251 24.32 -9.44 5.20
C PRO A 251 22.98 -9.80 5.85
N MET A 252 22.15 -10.58 5.15
CA MET A 252 20.83 -11.01 5.60
C MET A 252 20.85 -12.33 6.37
N LYS A 253 22.04 -12.94 6.53
CA LYS A 253 22.23 -14.23 7.25
C LYS A 253 21.29 -15.33 6.74
N VAL A 254 21.13 -15.43 5.44
CA VAL A 254 20.24 -16.39 4.78
C VAL A 254 20.77 -17.81 4.89
N PHE A 255 22.11 -17.96 4.87
CA PHE A 255 22.81 -19.23 4.89
C PHE A 255 23.13 -19.67 6.31
N ASP A 256 23.16 -20.98 6.48
CA ASP A 256 23.58 -21.65 7.72
C ASP A 256 24.46 -22.84 7.36
N ILE A 257 25.05 -23.50 8.34
CA ILE A 257 25.93 -24.63 8.16
C ILE A 257 25.27 -25.88 8.73
N GLU A 258 25.27 -26.94 7.94
CA GLU A 258 24.79 -28.26 8.33
C GLU A 258 25.95 -29.25 8.36
N ASP A 259 26.06 -30.05 9.42
CA ASP A 259 27.03 -31.12 9.51
C ASP A 259 26.50 -32.34 8.71
N VAL A 260 27.27 -32.76 7.71
CA VAL A 260 26.94 -33.89 6.84
C VAL A 260 27.66 -35.16 7.33
N PRO A 261 27.01 -36.35 7.25
CA PRO A 261 27.70 -37.61 7.53
C PRO A 261 28.98 -37.77 6.71
N GLY A 262 30.11 -37.90 7.37
CA GLY A 262 31.45 -37.90 6.72
C GLY A 262 32.39 -36.82 7.21
N GLY A 263 31.90 -35.92 8.11
CA GLY A 263 32.73 -34.91 8.78
C GLY A 263 32.90 -33.61 8.00
N CYS A 264 32.16 -33.42 6.88
CA CYS A 264 32.15 -32.18 6.11
C CYS A 264 31.02 -31.24 6.62
N ARG A 265 31.30 -29.95 6.59
CA ARG A 265 30.35 -28.90 6.94
C ARG A 265 29.85 -28.22 5.67
N ARG A 266 28.56 -28.35 5.35
CA ARG A 266 27.97 -27.86 4.10
C ARG A 266 27.12 -26.61 4.38
N ALA A 267 27.18 -25.62 3.47
CA ALA A 267 26.29 -24.48 3.50
C ALA A 267 24.86 -24.88 3.03
N ILE A 268 23.86 -24.40 3.73
CA ILE A 268 22.44 -24.52 3.34
C ILE A 268 21.78 -23.15 3.32
N ALA A 269 20.78 -22.97 2.46
CA ALA A 269 19.92 -21.80 2.46
C ALA A 269 18.80 -21.98 3.50
N ALA A 270 19.11 -21.72 4.77
CA ALA A 270 18.18 -21.95 5.87
C ALA A 270 17.00 -20.97 5.88
N ARG A 271 17.21 -19.73 5.43
CA ARG A 271 16.23 -18.63 5.46
C ARG A 271 16.09 -17.95 4.10
N PRO A 272 15.67 -18.67 3.05
CA PRO A 272 15.58 -18.08 1.69
C PRO A 272 14.60 -16.92 1.62
N ARG A 273 13.54 -16.90 2.45
CA ARG A 273 12.58 -15.81 2.54
C ARG A 273 13.22 -14.47 2.89
N ASP A 274 14.28 -14.47 3.69
CA ASP A 274 14.96 -13.25 4.14
C ASP A 274 15.92 -12.67 3.10
N CYS A 275 16.15 -13.40 2.00
CA CYS A 275 17.03 -12.96 0.92
C CYS A 275 16.44 -11.71 0.22
N THR A 276 17.21 -10.61 0.22
CA THR A 276 16.87 -9.36 -0.47
C THR A 276 17.35 -9.31 -1.92
N MET A 277 17.98 -10.38 -2.42
CA MET A 277 18.57 -10.44 -3.76
C MET A 277 19.66 -9.37 -3.98
N CYS A 278 20.46 -9.08 -2.95
CA CYS A 278 21.57 -8.13 -2.99
C CYS A 278 22.73 -8.59 -3.88
N ARG A 279 22.81 -9.90 -4.22
CA ARG A 279 23.82 -10.54 -5.07
C ARG A 279 25.24 -10.60 -4.48
N GLU A 280 25.42 -10.27 -3.21
CA GLU A 280 26.76 -10.35 -2.57
C GLU A 280 27.35 -11.76 -2.61
N CYS A 281 26.51 -12.80 -2.53
CA CYS A 281 26.92 -14.20 -2.59
C CYS A 281 27.38 -14.67 -3.98
N ILE A 282 27.10 -13.94 -5.05
CA ILE A 282 27.50 -14.24 -6.44
C ILE A 282 28.42 -13.17 -7.05
N ARG A 283 28.77 -12.15 -6.26
CA ARG A 283 29.64 -11.06 -6.71
C ARG A 283 31.08 -11.54 -6.80
N THR A 284 31.69 -11.39 -7.97
CA THR A 284 33.09 -11.72 -8.19
C THR A 284 33.97 -10.71 -7.47
N ILE A 285 34.74 -11.15 -6.50
CA ILE A 285 35.77 -10.36 -5.81
C ILE A 285 37.02 -11.20 -5.76
N ASP A 286 38.17 -10.54 -5.88
CA ASP A 286 39.51 -11.15 -5.70
C ASP A 286 39.74 -11.40 -4.19
N ASP A 287 39.03 -12.37 -3.63
CA ASP A 287 39.11 -12.79 -2.24
C ASP A 287 39.51 -14.26 -2.24
N GLU A 288 40.68 -14.56 -1.72
CA GLU A 288 41.25 -15.93 -1.72
C GLU A 288 40.37 -16.91 -0.91
N GLU A 289 39.70 -16.44 0.14
CA GLU A 289 38.83 -17.30 0.97
C GLU A 289 37.51 -17.65 0.28
N PHE A 290 36.94 -16.70 -0.49
CA PHE A 290 35.63 -16.88 -1.11
C PHE A 290 35.70 -17.58 -2.48
N GLY A 291 36.79 -17.37 -3.22
CA GLY A 291 37.02 -17.91 -4.55
C GLY A 291 36.22 -17.21 -5.66
N ALA A 292 36.86 -16.97 -6.79
CA ALA A 292 36.25 -16.32 -7.95
C ALA A 292 35.14 -17.16 -8.61
N ASP A 293 35.08 -18.44 -8.29
CA ASP A 293 34.17 -19.44 -8.83
C ASP A 293 32.87 -19.59 -8.04
N MET A 294 32.73 -18.90 -6.89
CA MET A 294 31.55 -19.02 -6.03
C MET A 294 30.22 -18.67 -6.76
N LYS A 295 30.26 -17.78 -7.75
CA LYS A 295 29.12 -17.48 -8.60
C LYS A 295 28.54 -18.68 -9.34
N ASP A 296 29.35 -19.70 -9.59
CA ASP A 296 28.97 -20.92 -10.31
C ASP A 296 28.33 -21.94 -9.35
N HIS A 297 28.58 -21.79 -8.04
CA HIS A 297 28.08 -22.67 -6.98
C HIS A 297 26.81 -22.17 -6.31
N VAL A 298 26.45 -20.88 -6.49
CA VAL A 298 25.26 -20.27 -5.90
C VAL A 298 24.33 -19.79 -7.00
N GLN A 299 23.15 -20.39 -7.10
CA GLN A 299 22.12 -19.98 -8.06
C GLN A 299 21.01 -19.23 -7.34
N LEU A 300 20.87 -17.95 -7.66
CA LEU A 300 19.79 -17.12 -7.15
C LEU A 300 18.62 -17.11 -8.15
N ARG A 301 17.47 -17.56 -7.70
CA ARG A 301 16.24 -17.64 -8.49
C ARG A 301 15.09 -16.97 -7.75
N ARG A 302 14.02 -16.65 -8.50
CA ARG A 302 12.73 -16.20 -7.96
C ARG A 302 11.65 -17.13 -8.49
N VAL A 303 10.74 -17.53 -7.61
CA VAL A 303 9.55 -18.31 -7.98
C VAL A 303 8.57 -17.38 -8.67
N ALA A 304 8.22 -17.66 -9.93
CA ALA A 304 7.45 -16.73 -10.78
C ALA A 304 6.00 -16.54 -10.33
N ASP A 305 5.41 -17.55 -9.69
CA ASP A 305 4.02 -17.59 -9.26
C ASP A 305 3.81 -17.50 -7.74
N HIS A 306 4.84 -17.08 -6.98
CA HIS A 306 4.78 -16.93 -5.52
C HIS A 306 5.17 -15.52 -5.10
N PHE A 307 4.19 -14.75 -4.63
CA PHE A 307 4.31 -13.34 -4.27
C PHE A 307 4.18 -13.16 -2.76
N LEU A 308 5.14 -12.47 -2.17
CA LEU A 308 5.16 -12.07 -0.77
C LEU A 308 4.68 -10.61 -0.70
N PHE A 309 3.43 -10.42 -0.34
CA PHE A 309 2.86 -9.09 -0.18
C PHE A 309 3.12 -8.54 1.22
N LYS A 310 3.38 -7.24 1.28
CA LYS A 310 3.37 -6.44 2.50
C LYS A 310 2.49 -5.23 2.27
N VAL A 311 1.47 -5.07 3.11
CA VAL A 311 0.52 -3.96 3.06
C VAL A 311 0.49 -3.28 4.41
N GLU A 312 0.83 -1.99 4.45
CA GLU A 312 0.77 -1.14 5.63
C GLU A 312 -0.34 -0.10 5.44
N THR A 313 -1.27 -0.04 6.38
CA THR A 313 -2.38 0.92 6.32
C THR A 313 -1.95 2.32 6.75
N ALA A 314 -2.61 3.34 6.21
CA ALA A 314 -2.57 4.70 6.75
C ALA A 314 -3.44 4.87 8.02
N GLY A 315 -4.19 3.82 8.41
CA GLY A 315 -5.00 3.74 9.62
C GLY A 315 -6.49 4.00 9.41
N GLN A 316 -6.91 4.40 8.23
CA GLN A 316 -8.33 4.63 7.88
C GLN A 316 -9.12 3.31 7.83
N LEU A 317 -8.51 2.26 7.27
CA LEU A 317 -9.06 0.92 7.12
C LEU A 317 -8.09 -0.13 7.67
N ALA A 318 -8.60 -1.25 8.15
CA ALA A 318 -7.77 -2.37 8.56
C ALA A 318 -7.03 -2.98 7.36
N PRO A 319 -5.76 -3.45 7.51
CA PRO A 319 -4.96 -3.93 6.38
C PRO A 319 -5.61 -5.07 5.59
N LEU A 320 -6.21 -6.06 6.27
CA LEU A 320 -6.93 -7.16 5.60
C LEU A 320 -8.17 -6.68 4.85
N ARG A 321 -8.85 -5.64 5.36
CA ARG A 321 -9.99 -5.04 4.69
C ARG A 321 -9.57 -4.40 3.37
N ILE A 322 -8.42 -3.71 3.34
CA ILE A 322 -7.87 -3.10 2.11
C ILE A 322 -7.62 -4.17 1.03
N VAL A 323 -7.06 -5.31 1.41
CA VAL A 323 -6.83 -6.44 0.48
C VAL A 323 -8.16 -6.99 -0.04
N HIS A 324 -9.13 -7.20 0.84
CA HIS A 324 -10.47 -7.66 0.47
C HIS A 324 -11.17 -6.70 -0.50
N ASP A 325 -11.15 -5.40 -0.18
CA ASP A 325 -11.80 -4.38 -0.99
C ASP A 325 -11.10 -4.22 -2.35
N ALA A 326 -9.78 -4.39 -2.42
CA ALA A 326 -9.03 -4.40 -3.68
C ALA A 326 -9.45 -5.56 -4.60
N ILE A 327 -9.70 -6.74 -4.03
CA ILE A 327 -10.23 -7.88 -4.79
C ILE A 327 -11.65 -7.57 -5.29
N GLY A 328 -12.48 -6.95 -4.44
CA GLY A 328 -13.81 -6.48 -4.81
C GLY A 328 -13.80 -5.49 -5.97
N VAL A 329 -12.92 -4.50 -5.94
CA VAL A 329 -12.73 -3.53 -7.03
C VAL A 329 -12.33 -4.23 -8.33
N LEU A 330 -11.38 -5.17 -8.28
CA LEU A 330 -10.95 -5.91 -9.46
C LEU A 330 -12.11 -6.75 -10.05
N LYS A 331 -12.88 -7.41 -9.18
CA LYS A 331 -14.06 -8.18 -9.58
C LYS A 331 -15.10 -7.28 -10.27
N ASN A 332 -15.41 -6.13 -9.67
CA ASN A 332 -16.39 -5.17 -10.24
C ASN A 332 -15.94 -4.65 -11.60
N LYS A 333 -14.65 -4.40 -11.80
CA LYS A 333 -14.09 -4.05 -13.12
C LYS A 333 -14.31 -5.14 -14.16
N CYS A 334 -14.03 -6.40 -13.80
CA CYS A 334 -14.26 -7.53 -14.70
C CYS A 334 -15.75 -7.68 -15.05
N GLU A 335 -16.65 -7.52 -14.09
CA GLU A 335 -18.09 -7.57 -14.30
C GLU A 335 -18.59 -6.43 -15.17
N HIS A 336 -18.06 -5.23 -14.97
CA HIS A 336 -18.37 -4.06 -15.81
C HIS A 336 -18.00 -4.32 -17.28
N TRP A 337 -16.77 -4.76 -17.54
CA TRP A 337 -16.33 -5.06 -18.90
C TRP A 337 -17.13 -6.21 -19.55
N ARG A 338 -17.48 -7.23 -18.78
CA ARG A 338 -18.33 -8.31 -19.27
C ARG A 338 -19.68 -7.80 -19.72
N LYS A 339 -20.33 -6.94 -18.92
CA LYS A 339 -21.61 -6.32 -19.29
C LYS A 339 -21.49 -5.46 -20.55
N GLN A 340 -20.41 -4.67 -20.68
CA GLN A 340 -20.18 -3.84 -21.87
C GLN A 340 -19.99 -4.70 -23.13
N LEU A 341 -19.26 -5.80 -23.03
CA LEU A 341 -19.08 -6.73 -24.15
C LEU A 341 -20.38 -7.43 -24.56
N GLU A 342 -21.21 -7.81 -23.60
CA GLU A 342 -22.54 -8.38 -23.87
C GLU A 342 -23.44 -7.39 -24.62
N LEU A 343 -23.47 -6.13 -24.19
CA LEU A 343 -24.22 -5.05 -24.86
C LEU A 343 -23.69 -4.80 -26.27
N THR A 344 -22.38 -4.73 -26.46
CA THR A 344 -21.76 -4.49 -27.77
C THR A 344 -21.93 -5.70 -28.69
N GLY A 345 -21.83 -6.93 -28.18
CA GLY A 345 -22.06 -8.16 -28.94
C GLY A 345 -23.50 -8.27 -29.46
N GLY A 346 -24.49 -7.88 -28.66
CA GLY A 346 -25.87 -7.76 -29.06
C GLY A 346 -26.07 -6.76 -30.21
N ALA A 347 -25.51 -5.56 -30.08
CA ALA A 347 -25.59 -4.52 -31.10
C ALA A 347 -24.89 -4.91 -32.41
N LEU A 348 -23.77 -5.64 -32.35
CA LEU A 348 -23.08 -6.14 -33.54
C LEU A 348 -23.87 -7.26 -34.23
N SER A 349 -24.57 -8.13 -33.49
CA SER A 349 -25.41 -9.17 -34.05
C SER A 349 -26.65 -8.60 -34.76
N GLU A 350 -27.27 -7.57 -34.19
CA GLU A 350 -28.39 -6.86 -34.82
C GLU A 350 -27.95 -6.08 -36.07
N ALA A 351 -26.78 -5.42 -36.02
CA ALA A 351 -26.24 -4.72 -37.18
C ALA A 351 -25.84 -5.68 -38.32
N SER A 352 -25.38 -6.89 -38.00
CA SER A 352 -25.08 -7.92 -39.01
C SER A 352 -26.33 -8.55 -39.59
N ALA A 353 -27.39 -8.75 -38.81
CA ALA A 353 -28.68 -9.23 -39.27
C ALA A 353 -29.34 -8.21 -40.22
N ASN A 354 -29.36 -6.93 -39.85
CA ASN A 354 -29.89 -5.86 -40.69
C ASN A 354 -29.11 -5.65 -42.00
N ARG A 355 -27.82 -5.99 -42.05
CA ARG A 355 -27.02 -5.99 -43.29
C ARG A 355 -27.32 -7.19 -44.18
N ALA A 356 -27.58 -8.35 -43.59
CA ALA A 356 -27.94 -9.54 -44.36
C ALA A 356 -29.28 -9.36 -45.07
N ASP A 357 -30.26 -8.74 -44.42
CA ASP A 357 -31.57 -8.42 -44.99
C ASP A 357 -31.48 -7.35 -46.10
N ALA A 358 -30.54 -6.42 -46.02
CA ALA A 358 -30.34 -5.37 -47.03
C ALA A 358 -29.65 -5.86 -48.33
N TYR A 359 -29.13 -7.08 -48.36
CA TYR A 359 -28.54 -7.71 -49.55
C TYR A 359 -29.42 -8.86 -50.12
N ALA A 360 -30.60 -9.05 -49.56
CA ALA A 360 -31.53 -10.11 -49.98
C ALA A 360 -32.65 -9.58 -50.94
N ASP A 361 -32.71 -8.28 -51.21
CA ASP A 361 -33.49 -7.61 -52.23
C ASP A 361 -32.57 -7.17 -53.42
#